data_f8b269ea98bfff1c357eecd4562d4cc7
#
_entry.id   f8b269ea98bfff1c357eecd4562d4cc7
#
_cell.length_a   1.000
_cell.length_b   1.000
_cell.length_c   1.000
_cell.angle_alpha   90.00
_cell.angle_beta   90.00
_cell.angle_gamma   90.00
#
_symmetry.space_group_name_H-M   'P 1'
#
loop_
_entity.id
_entity.type
_entity.pdbx_description
1 polymer ?
#
loop_
_entity_poly.entity_id
_entity_poly.type
_entity_poly.pdbx_seq_one_letter_code
_entity_poly.pdbx_strand_id
1 'polypeptide(L)'
;LKLAAEEGAEVWRPAKVVDFALEGQAGNSVTVEKADGTRVTVRAKWVVDATGRAAMLARKRGGIRPVEGHPTSSIWVRYRGVKDLDGKEVVGTDPADPFARRVIASRRLATNHFVGWGYWIWFIPLRGGETSVGLVWDSRLLQPEGKTPLEKLTSVLSGNPLTREMLEHATPVEGDCRYLGTLPYFLDRFIDHGWTCVGDAGGFLDPFYSPGLDAMSFGVHMRTDMIVNALNGAPAMEMEKEYAQHNERFLQFLTYF
;
A
#
# COMPACT_ATOMS: atom_id res chain seq x y z
N LEU A 1 -18.06 -2.09 5.21
CA LEU A 1 -18.45 -2.29 6.61
C LEU A 1 -19.96 -2.44 6.78
N LYS A 2 -20.79 -1.61 6.11
CA LYS A 2 -22.26 -1.70 6.18
C LYS A 2 -22.73 -3.09 5.74
N LEU A 3 -22.32 -3.56 4.57
CA LEU A 3 -22.65 -4.89 4.07
C LEU A 3 -22.20 -6.01 5.02
N ALA A 4 -20.99 -5.91 5.58
CA ALA A 4 -20.53 -6.90 6.54
C ALA A 4 -21.40 -6.96 7.81
N ALA A 5 -21.87 -5.82 8.28
CA ALA A 5 -22.80 -5.77 9.43
C ALA A 5 -24.18 -6.33 9.06
N GLU A 6 -24.68 -6.08 7.86
CA GLU A 6 -25.93 -6.65 7.33
C GLU A 6 -25.87 -8.18 7.21
N GLU A 7 -24.67 -8.73 6.92
CA GLU A 7 -24.39 -10.16 6.90
C GLU A 7 -24.05 -10.76 8.29
N GLY A 8 -24.25 -9.99 9.36
CA GLY A 8 -24.12 -10.49 10.73
C GLY A 8 -22.75 -10.29 11.38
N ALA A 9 -21.81 -9.58 10.74
CA ALA A 9 -20.53 -9.27 11.38
C ALA A 9 -20.69 -8.17 12.42
N GLU A 10 -20.10 -8.34 13.61
CA GLU A 10 -19.98 -7.28 14.61
C GLU A 10 -18.89 -6.29 14.20
N VAL A 11 -19.21 -5.00 14.11
CA VAL A 11 -18.30 -3.93 13.76
C VAL A 11 -18.10 -2.99 14.93
N TRP A 12 -16.91 -2.99 15.53
CA TRP A 12 -16.57 -2.10 16.64
C TRP A 12 -15.78 -0.89 16.16
N ARG A 13 -16.37 0.32 16.27
CA ARG A 13 -15.76 1.60 15.86
C ARG A 13 -16.22 2.76 16.76
N PRO A 14 -15.25 3.53 17.31
CA PRO A 14 -13.82 3.25 17.32
C PRO A 14 -13.47 2.12 18.28
N ALA A 15 -12.44 1.34 17.90
CA ALA A 15 -11.87 0.30 18.73
C ALA A 15 -10.40 0.05 18.35
N LYS A 16 -9.60 -0.43 19.29
CA LYS A 16 -8.17 -0.68 19.09
C LYS A 16 -7.81 -2.08 19.56
N VAL A 17 -7.18 -2.87 18.71
CA VAL A 17 -6.53 -4.12 19.14
C VAL A 17 -5.31 -3.74 19.97
N VAL A 18 -5.26 -4.25 21.21
CA VAL A 18 -4.16 -3.97 22.15
C VAL A 18 -3.28 -5.20 22.41
N ASP A 19 -3.83 -6.39 22.25
CA ASP A 19 -3.08 -7.63 22.35
C ASP A 19 -3.76 -8.77 21.58
N PHE A 20 -3.02 -9.85 21.31
CA PHE A 20 -3.55 -11.10 20.77
C PHE A 20 -2.63 -12.28 21.15
N ALA A 21 -3.21 -13.47 21.26
CA ALA A 21 -2.51 -14.73 21.38
C ALA A 21 -2.95 -15.67 20.25
N LEU A 22 -1.99 -16.32 19.61
CA LEU A 22 -2.21 -17.28 18.53
C LEU A 22 -1.79 -18.67 19.05
N GLU A 23 -2.76 -19.48 19.38
CA GLU A 23 -2.57 -20.84 19.94
C GLU A 23 -2.94 -21.93 18.92
N GLY A 24 -3.07 -21.55 17.65
CA GLY A 24 -3.40 -22.46 16.56
C GLY A 24 -4.75 -23.17 16.76
N GLN A 25 -4.73 -24.48 16.74
CA GLN A 25 -5.94 -25.30 16.92
C GLN A 25 -6.56 -25.19 18.33
N ALA A 26 -5.78 -24.81 19.36
CA ALA A 26 -6.31 -24.57 20.71
C ALA A 26 -7.19 -23.32 20.80
N GLY A 27 -7.17 -22.50 19.77
CA GLY A 27 -7.93 -21.27 19.64
C GLY A 27 -7.04 -20.03 19.77
N ASN A 28 -7.53 -18.95 19.17
CA ASN A 28 -6.84 -17.66 19.21
C ASN A 28 -7.64 -16.69 20.08
N SER A 29 -6.98 -15.68 20.61
CA SER A 29 -7.65 -14.60 21.32
C SER A 29 -7.13 -13.24 20.88
N VAL A 30 -8.02 -12.26 20.86
CA VAL A 30 -7.72 -10.87 20.52
C VAL A 30 -8.33 -9.98 21.61
N THR A 31 -7.50 -9.14 22.22
CA THR A 31 -7.95 -8.16 23.21
C THR A 31 -8.14 -6.81 22.54
N VAL A 32 -9.34 -6.28 22.64
CA VAL A 32 -9.78 -5.05 22.01
C VAL A 32 -10.14 -4.04 23.09
N GLU A 33 -9.61 -2.83 22.98
CA GLU A 33 -9.99 -1.68 23.78
C GLU A 33 -11.04 -0.86 23.00
N LYS A 34 -12.20 -0.68 23.60
CA LYS A 34 -13.31 0.09 23.03
C LYS A 34 -13.17 1.59 23.35
N ALA A 35 -14.02 2.42 22.74
CA ALA A 35 -14.01 3.88 22.92
C ALA A 35 -14.17 4.35 24.37
N ASP A 36 -14.87 3.58 25.18
CA ASP A 36 -15.08 3.84 26.61
C ASP A 36 -13.94 3.36 27.52
N GLY A 37 -12.85 2.86 26.93
CA GLY A 37 -11.70 2.31 27.63
C GLY A 37 -11.88 0.88 28.14
N THR A 38 -13.03 0.26 27.94
CA THR A 38 -13.25 -1.14 28.32
C THR A 38 -12.43 -2.07 27.43
N ARG A 39 -11.88 -3.13 28.04
CA ARG A 39 -11.15 -4.17 27.30
C ARG A 39 -11.96 -5.44 27.26
N VAL A 40 -12.10 -5.98 26.05
CA VAL A 40 -12.82 -7.22 25.78
C VAL A 40 -11.87 -8.18 25.08
N THR A 41 -11.78 -9.41 25.58
CA THR A 41 -11.04 -10.48 24.91
C THR A 41 -12.02 -11.36 24.14
N VAL A 42 -11.81 -11.43 22.84
CA VAL A 42 -12.60 -12.27 21.92
C VAL A 42 -11.80 -13.53 21.60
N ARG A 43 -12.43 -14.68 21.69
CA ARG A 43 -11.87 -15.95 21.18
C ARG A 43 -12.30 -16.16 19.73
N ALA A 44 -11.39 -16.59 18.90
CA ALA A 44 -11.63 -16.83 17.49
C ALA A 44 -10.90 -18.07 16.98
N LYS A 45 -11.51 -18.80 16.06
CA LYS A 45 -10.84 -19.88 15.33
C LYS A 45 -9.77 -19.32 14.38
N TRP A 46 -10.05 -18.14 13.80
CA TRP A 46 -9.16 -17.46 12.88
C TRP A 46 -9.00 -15.99 13.24
N VAL A 47 -7.78 -15.49 13.09
CA VAL A 47 -7.42 -14.07 13.22
C VAL A 47 -6.89 -13.58 11.88
N VAL A 48 -7.50 -12.54 11.32
CA VAL A 48 -7.06 -11.88 10.08
C VAL A 48 -6.46 -10.53 10.43
N ASP A 49 -5.15 -10.36 10.23
CA ASP A 49 -4.48 -9.08 10.39
C ASP A 49 -4.62 -8.25 9.11
N ALA A 50 -5.42 -7.20 9.19
CA ALA A 50 -5.62 -6.18 8.15
C ALA A 50 -5.15 -4.78 8.64
N THR A 51 -4.18 -4.73 9.53
CA THR A 51 -3.72 -3.48 10.18
C THR A 51 -2.81 -2.64 9.29
N GLY A 52 -2.65 -3.02 8.01
CA GLY A 52 -1.79 -2.30 7.07
C GLY A 52 -0.34 -2.31 7.55
N ARG A 53 0.38 -1.23 7.33
CA ARG A 53 1.81 -1.12 7.73
C ARG A 53 2.08 -1.24 9.24
N ALA A 54 1.06 -1.18 10.09
CA ALA A 54 1.24 -1.52 11.51
C ALA A 54 1.65 -2.99 11.68
N ALA A 55 1.19 -3.88 10.76
CA ALA A 55 1.61 -5.28 10.68
C ALA A 55 1.71 -5.92 12.07
N MET A 56 0.66 -5.78 12.88
CA MET A 56 0.70 -6.08 14.31
C MET A 56 1.09 -7.53 14.58
N LEU A 57 0.47 -8.44 13.84
CA LEU A 57 0.71 -9.87 13.97
C LEU A 57 2.15 -10.22 13.60
N ALA A 58 2.63 -9.69 12.48
CA ALA A 58 3.99 -9.90 12.00
C ALA A 58 5.04 -9.38 12.96
N ARG A 59 4.84 -8.17 13.49
CA ARG A 59 5.77 -7.57 14.46
C ARG A 59 5.87 -8.39 15.75
N LYS A 60 4.74 -8.83 16.29
CA LYS A 60 4.71 -9.64 17.50
C LYS A 60 5.40 -11.01 17.32
N ARG A 61 5.31 -11.57 16.11
CA ARG A 61 5.95 -12.85 15.76
C ARG A 61 7.42 -12.72 15.34
N GLY A 62 7.93 -11.50 15.10
CA GLY A 62 9.29 -11.29 14.61
C GLY A 62 9.48 -11.73 13.15
N GLY A 63 8.39 -11.84 12.37
CA GLY A 63 8.40 -12.36 11.01
C GLY A 63 8.66 -11.34 9.90
N ILE A 64 8.90 -10.07 10.24
CA ILE A 64 9.17 -9.02 9.25
C ILE A 64 10.60 -9.17 8.71
N ARG A 65 10.72 -9.21 7.39
CA ARG A 65 11.98 -9.24 6.65
C ARG A 65 12.15 -7.96 5.84
N PRO A 66 13.29 -7.28 5.92
CA PRO A 66 13.63 -6.18 5.04
C PRO A 66 13.93 -6.70 3.63
N VAL A 67 13.70 -5.87 2.62
CA VAL A 67 14.13 -6.14 1.23
C VAL A 67 15.39 -5.35 0.96
N GLU A 68 16.54 -5.93 1.26
CA GLU A 68 17.85 -5.24 1.18
C GLU A 68 18.20 -4.79 -0.24
N GLY A 69 17.75 -5.55 -1.24
CA GLY A 69 17.99 -5.25 -2.65
C GLY A 69 17.23 -4.04 -3.18
N HIS A 70 16.23 -3.52 -2.44
CA HIS A 70 15.34 -2.44 -2.89
C HIS A 70 15.09 -1.40 -1.78
N PRO A 71 16.10 -0.65 -1.32
CA PRO A 71 15.98 0.30 -0.21
C PRO A 71 15.31 1.61 -0.65
N THR A 72 14.02 1.56 -0.91
CA THR A 72 13.26 2.72 -1.37
C THR A 72 12.59 3.48 -0.22
N SER A 73 12.47 4.78 -0.44
CA SER A 73 11.75 5.73 0.42
C SER A 73 10.69 6.46 -0.39
N SER A 74 9.72 7.09 0.26
CA SER A 74 8.69 7.88 -0.42
C SER A 74 8.30 9.13 0.35
N ILE A 75 7.98 10.18 -0.41
CA ILE A 75 7.35 11.41 0.07
C ILE A 75 6.17 11.72 -0.84
N TRP A 76 5.04 12.16 -0.25
CA TRP A 76 3.90 12.61 -1.04
C TRP A 76 3.09 13.68 -0.31
N VAL A 77 2.38 14.47 -1.12
CA VAL A 77 1.48 15.52 -0.66
C VAL A 77 0.41 15.76 -1.72
N ARG A 78 -0.77 16.21 -1.34
CA ARG A 78 -1.78 16.68 -2.29
C ARG A 78 -1.49 18.12 -2.69
N TYR A 79 -1.70 18.43 -3.96
CA TYR A 79 -1.62 19.77 -4.53
C TYR A 79 -2.98 20.21 -5.08
N ARG A 80 -3.22 21.53 -5.06
CA ARG A 80 -4.31 22.20 -5.77
C ARG A 80 -3.73 23.04 -6.90
N GLY A 81 -4.46 23.15 -8.02
CA GLY A 81 -4.04 23.98 -9.15
C GLY A 81 -2.97 23.36 -10.03
N VAL A 82 -2.82 22.03 -10.02
CA VAL A 82 -1.89 21.31 -10.92
C VAL A 82 -2.39 21.46 -12.36
N LYS A 83 -1.50 21.88 -13.27
CA LYS A 83 -1.80 21.99 -14.72
C LYS A 83 -2.07 20.59 -15.32
N ASP A 84 -2.95 20.56 -16.32
CA ASP A 84 -3.23 19.36 -17.09
C ASP A 84 -2.10 19.10 -18.10
N LEU A 85 -1.64 17.85 -18.18
CA LEU A 85 -0.66 17.41 -19.19
C LEU A 85 -1.20 17.47 -20.63
N ASP A 86 -2.51 17.50 -20.79
CA ASP A 86 -3.14 17.63 -22.11
C ASP A 86 -3.27 19.10 -22.54
N GLY A 87 -2.92 20.03 -21.65
CA GLY A 87 -2.89 21.46 -21.94
C GLY A 87 -1.80 21.80 -22.95
N LYS A 88 -2.08 22.78 -23.82
CA LYS A 88 -1.13 23.26 -24.85
C LYS A 88 0.17 23.79 -24.26
N GLU A 89 0.18 24.14 -22.97
CA GLU A 89 1.35 24.67 -22.28
C GLU A 89 2.36 23.59 -21.91
N VAL A 90 1.93 22.32 -21.79
CA VAL A 90 2.77 21.20 -21.35
C VAL A 90 3.09 20.24 -22.50
N VAL A 91 2.10 19.94 -23.30
CA VAL A 91 2.27 19.10 -24.50
C VAL A 91 2.44 20.04 -25.67
N GLY A 92 3.66 20.26 -26.11
CA GLY A 92 3.97 21.14 -27.23
C GLY A 92 3.02 20.94 -28.43
N THR A 93 2.65 22.03 -29.03
CA THR A 93 1.77 22.04 -30.20
C THR A 93 2.51 21.75 -31.53
N ASP A 94 3.76 21.28 -31.46
CA ASP A 94 4.53 20.94 -32.65
C ASP A 94 3.83 19.75 -33.36
N PRO A 95 3.31 19.97 -34.60
CA PRO A 95 2.70 18.91 -35.36
C PRO A 95 3.66 17.75 -35.70
N ALA A 96 4.95 17.97 -35.57
CA ALA A 96 5.99 16.98 -35.77
C ALA A 96 6.25 16.11 -34.52
N ASP A 97 5.77 16.52 -33.34
CA ASP A 97 5.90 15.71 -32.13
C ASP A 97 5.04 14.44 -32.28
N PRO A 98 5.69 13.24 -32.30
CA PRO A 98 4.95 11.99 -32.44
C PRO A 98 4.05 11.70 -31.21
N PHE A 99 4.27 12.34 -30.07
CA PHE A 99 3.43 12.21 -28.89
C PHE A 99 2.18 13.10 -28.95
N ALA A 100 2.28 14.32 -29.47
CA ALA A 100 1.13 15.23 -29.63
C ALA A 100 0.01 14.65 -30.50
N ARG A 101 0.35 13.82 -31.48
CA ARG A 101 -0.59 13.14 -32.36
C ARG A 101 -1.24 11.88 -31.83
N ARG A 102 -0.76 11.33 -30.70
CA ARG A 102 -1.18 10.02 -30.17
C ARG A 102 -1.98 10.11 -28.88
N VAL A 103 -2.26 11.28 -28.37
CA VAL A 103 -3.09 11.43 -27.17
C VAL A 103 -4.55 11.15 -27.53
N ILE A 104 -5.00 9.92 -27.24
CA ILE A 104 -6.35 9.45 -27.56
C ILE A 104 -7.32 9.77 -26.42
N ALA A 105 -6.81 9.97 -25.21
CA ALA A 105 -7.59 10.25 -24.01
C ALA A 105 -6.87 11.25 -23.10
N SER A 106 -7.65 11.99 -22.30
CA SER A 106 -7.12 12.96 -21.36
C SER A 106 -6.26 12.28 -20.29
N ARG A 107 -4.98 12.68 -20.18
CA ARG A 107 -4.05 12.24 -19.14
C ARG A 107 -4.48 12.69 -17.75
N ARG A 108 -5.28 13.73 -17.68
CA ARG A 108 -5.90 14.21 -16.44
C ARG A 108 -6.76 13.16 -15.74
N LEU A 109 -7.24 12.15 -16.46
CA LEU A 109 -8.07 11.08 -15.93
C LEU A 109 -7.26 9.84 -15.50
N ALA A 110 -5.95 9.88 -15.63
CA ALA A 110 -5.07 8.75 -15.36
C ALA A 110 -3.95 9.15 -14.39
N THR A 111 -3.35 8.16 -13.73
CA THR A 111 -2.09 8.33 -13.03
C THR A 111 -0.98 8.56 -14.05
N ASN A 112 -0.22 9.63 -13.86
CA ASN A 112 0.94 9.94 -14.68
C ASN A 112 2.21 9.66 -13.89
N HIS A 113 3.17 8.95 -14.51
CA HIS A 113 4.45 8.64 -13.91
C HIS A 113 5.58 9.35 -14.67
N PHE A 114 6.51 9.96 -13.92
CA PHE A 114 7.76 10.50 -14.42
C PHE A 114 8.89 9.67 -13.83
N VAL A 115 9.67 9.05 -14.70
CA VAL A 115 10.73 8.12 -14.30
C VAL A 115 12.09 8.76 -14.54
N GLY A 116 12.98 8.67 -13.56
CA GLY A 116 14.36 9.06 -13.64
C GLY A 116 15.29 7.98 -13.09
N TRP A 117 16.60 8.24 -13.11
CA TRP A 117 17.57 7.28 -12.58
C TRP A 117 17.46 7.19 -11.06
N GLY A 118 17.05 6.03 -10.56
CA GLY A 118 16.90 5.77 -9.14
C GLY A 118 15.65 6.37 -8.50
N TYR A 119 14.72 6.90 -9.27
CA TYR A 119 13.45 7.42 -8.75
C TYR A 119 12.32 7.40 -9.76
N TRP A 120 11.09 7.50 -9.25
CA TRP A 120 9.92 7.81 -10.04
C TRP A 120 8.96 8.71 -9.25
N ILE A 121 8.14 9.45 -9.97
CA ILE A 121 7.19 10.42 -9.45
C ILE A 121 5.80 10.03 -9.95
N TRP A 122 4.78 10.20 -9.12
CA TRP A 122 3.40 10.06 -9.54
C TRP A 122 2.65 11.38 -9.46
N PHE A 123 1.70 11.55 -10.37
CA PHE A 123 0.62 12.53 -10.33
C PHE A 123 -0.69 11.77 -10.46
N ILE A 124 -1.47 11.71 -9.38
CA ILE A 124 -2.75 10.99 -9.32
C ILE A 124 -3.86 12.01 -9.14
N PRO A 125 -4.68 12.28 -10.18
CA PRO A 125 -5.84 13.15 -10.05
C PRO A 125 -6.83 12.57 -9.03
N LEU A 126 -7.31 13.41 -8.12
CA LEU A 126 -8.25 13.04 -7.10
C LEU A 126 -9.59 13.75 -7.30
N ARG A 127 -10.62 13.20 -6.67
CA ARG A 127 -11.93 13.86 -6.66
C ARG A 127 -11.83 15.22 -5.94
N GLY A 128 -12.47 16.26 -6.49
CA GLY A 128 -12.45 17.59 -5.88
C GLY A 128 -11.36 18.51 -6.41
N GLY A 129 -10.65 18.12 -7.48
CA GLY A 129 -9.65 18.98 -8.14
C GLY A 129 -8.28 18.99 -7.47
N GLU A 130 -8.05 18.12 -6.51
CA GLU A 130 -6.72 17.89 -5.94
C GLU A 130 -5.96 16.83 -6.76
N THR A 131 -4.64 16.87 -6.71
CA THR A 131 -3.76 15.87 -7.29
C THR A 131 -2.80 15.37 -6.23
N SER A 132 -2.76 14.06 -5.99
CA SER A 132 -1.71 13.47 -5.17
C SER A 132 -0.42 13.43 -6.00
N VAL A 133 0.61 14.05 -5.46
CA VAL A 133 1.95 14.08 -6.07
C VAL A 133 2.92 13.46 -5.11
N GLY A 134 3.71 12.52 -5.59
CA GLY A 134 4.69 11.86 -4.73
C GLY A 134 5.91 11.38 -5.48
N LEU A 135 6.93 11.09 -4.72
CA LEU A 135 8.24 10.62 -5.13
C LEU A 135 8.55 9.31 -4.41
N VAL A 136 9.02 8.34 -5.16
CA VAL A 136 9.72 7.15 -4.65
C VAL A 136 11.14 7.17 -5.18
N TRP A 137 12.11 6.87 -4.33
CA TRP A 137 13.51 6.82 -4.75
C TRP A 137 14.28 5.72 -4.03
N ASP A 138 15.27 5.18 -4.73
CA ASP A 138 16.30 4.33 -4.14
C ASP A 138 17.31 5.19 -3.38
N SER A 139 17.44 4.97 -2.09
CA SER A 139 18.31 5.76 -1.20
C SER A 139 19.80 5.61 -1.51
N ARG A 140 20.20 4.63 -2.32
CA ARG A 140 21.59 4.46 -2.81
C ARG A 140 21.90 5.36 -4.00
N LEU A 141 20.88 5.71 -4.79
CA LEU A 141 21.03 6.38 -6.08
C LEU A 141 20.63 7.86 -6.04
N LEU A 142 19.67 8.22 -5.19
CA LEU A 142 19.20 9.59 -5.06
C LEU A 142 19.15 10.02 -3.59
N GLN A 143 19.66 11.21 -3.33
CA GLN A 143 19.56 11.90 -2.03
C GLN A 143 18.83 13.23 -2.25
N PRO A 144 17.48 13.28 -2.09
CA PRO A 144 16.73 14.51 -2.27
C PRO A 144 17.19 15.62 -1.31
N GLU A 145 17.45 16.82 -1.85
CA GLU A 145 17.91 17.97 -1.09
C GLU A 145 16.76 18.64 -0.32
N GLY A 146 17.04 19.07 0.90
CA GLY A 146 16.09 19.78 1.76
C GLY A 146 16.10 19.30 3.21
N LYS A 147 15.63 20.17 4.11
CA LYS A 147 15.54 19.89 5.55
C LYS A 147 14.21 19.21 5.92
N THR A 148 13.16 19.56 5.22
CA THR A 148 11.82 19.00 5.43
C THR A 148 11.44 18.00 4.32
N PRO A 149 10.49 17.09 4.56
CA PRO A 149 9.99 16.21 3.51
C PRO A 149 9.47 16.97 2.28
N LEU A 150 8.76 18.07 2.48
CA LEU A 150 8.25 18.88 1.37
C LEU A 150 9.37 19.53 0.55
N GLU A 151 10.41 20.07 1.20
CA GLU A 151 11.58 20.60 0.50
C GLU A 151 12.28 19.53 -0.33
N LYS A 152 12.47 18.33 0.23
CA LYS A 152 13.04 17.18 -0.49
C LYS A 152 12.23 16.80 -1.72
N LEU A 153 10.91 16.74 -1.60
CA LEU A 153 10.02 16.48 -2.72
C LEU A 153 10.16 17.58 -3.78
N THR A 154 10.08 18.84 -3.37
CA THR A 154 10.17 20.01 -4.26
C THR A 154 11.51 20.07 -5.01
N SER A 155 12.62 19.71 -4.38
CA SER A 155 13.93 19.69 -5.03
C SER A 155 13.96 18.77 -6.26
N VAL A 156 13.39 17.57 -6.12
CA VAL A 156 13.33 16.60 -7.24
C VAL A 156 12.32 17.04 -8.30
N LEU A 157 11.13 17.49 -7.89
CA LEU A 157 10.08 17.98 -8.83
C LEU A 157 10.58 19.16 -9.66
N SER A 158 11.33 20.08 -9.07
CA SER A 158 11.89 21.24 -9.76
C SER A 158 12.99 20.88 -10.77
N GLY A 159 13.65 19.75 -10.59
CA GLY A 159 14.67 19.24 -11.50
C GLY A 159 14.11 18.71 -12.83
N ASN A 160 12.84 18.30 -12.87
CA ASN A 160 12.19 17.84 -14.08
C ASN A 160 11.37 19.00 -14.72
N PRO A 161 11.63 19.37 -16.00
CA PRO A 161 10.94 20.48 -16.64
C PRO A 161 9.41 20.35 -16.66
N LEU A 162 8.88 19.15 -16.93
CA LEU A 162 7.43 18.93 -17.00
C LEU A 162 6.78 19.03 -15.62
N THR A 163 7.33 18.40 -14.60
CA THR A 163 6.75 18.48 -13.25
C THR A 163 6.83 19.90 -12.70
N ARG A 164 7.89 20.65 -12.99
CA ARG A 164 8.03 22.06 -12.65
C ARG A 164 6.94 22.91 -13.30
N GLU A 165 6.68 22.72 -14.59
CA GLU A 165 5.64 23.43 -15.32
C GLU A 165 4.24 23.08 -14.80
N MET A 166 3.96 21.80 -14.56
CA MET A 166 2.67 21.36 -13.99
C MET A 166 2.39 21.99 -12.63
N LEU A 167 3.42 22.25 -11.85
CA LEU A 167 3.31 22.77 -10.48
C LEU A 167 3.53 24.30 -10.36
N GLU A 168 3.74 25.01 -11.47
CA GLU A 168 4.08 26.45 -11.49
C GLU A 168 3.11 27.31 -10.66
N HIS A 169 1.82 27.00 -10.71
CA HIS A 169 0.76 27.70 -9.97
C HIS A 169 0.08 26.80 -8.92
N ALA A 170 0.62 25.60 -8.70
CA ALA A 170 0.05 24.66 -7.75
C ALA A 170 0.54 24.94 -6.33
N THR A 171 -0.33 24.71 -5.37
CA THR A 171 -0.03 24.87 -3.95
C THR A 171 -0.21 23.54 -3.21
N PRO A 172 0.76 23.13 -2.37
CA PRO A 172 0.60 21.95 -1.54
C PRO A 172 -0.47 22.18 -0.48
N VAL A 173 -1.22 21.13 -0.16
CA VAL A 173 -2.19 21.16 0.93
C VAL A 173 -1.43 21.16 2.26
N GLU A 174 -1.68 22.18 3.09
CA GLU A 174 -0.99 22.34 4.36
C GLU A 174 -1.20 21.14 5.29
N GLY A 175 -0.12 20.70 5.94
CA GLY A 175 -0.14 19.58 6.88
C GLY A 175 -0.35 18.19 6.26
N ASP A 176 -0.48 18.09 4.92
CA ASP A 176 -0.75 16.82 4.22
C ASP A 176 0.51 16.05 3.82
N CYS A 177 1.69 16.66 3.87
CA CYS A 177 2.93 16.01 3.46
C CYS A 177 3.25 14.80 4.34
N ARG A 178 3.54 13.66 3.71
CA ARG A 178 3.89 12.39 4.36
C ARG A 178 5.25 11.91 3.87
N TYR A 179 5.94 11.20 4.75
CA TYR A 179 7.24 10.59 4.47
C TYR A 179 7.28 9.16 5.03
N LEU A 180 7.80 8.25 4.24
CA LEU A 180 8.17 6.90 4.66
C LEU A 180 9.63 6.63 4.27
N GLY A 181 10.47 6.42 5.27
CA GLY A 181 11.92 6.23 5.09
C GLY A 181 12.31 4.86 4.57
N THR A 182 11.45 3.86 4.73
CA THR A 182 11.66 2.51 4.21
C THR A 182 10.32 1.96 3.77
N LEU A 183 10.18 1.68 2.47
CA LEU A 183 8.96 1.13 1.91
C LEU A 183 8.90 -0.39 2.01
N PRO A 184 9.91 -1.14 1.50
CA PRO A 184 9.77 -2.57 1.29
C PRO A 184 9.98 -3.38 2.56
N TYR A 185 9.12 -4.33 2.75
CA TYR A 185 9.21 -5.41 3.71
C TYR A 185 8.25 -6.54 3.31
N PHE A 186 8.52 -7.74 3.76
CA PHE A 186 7.62 -8.88 3.60
C PHE A 186 7.66 -9.77 4.83
N LEU A 187 6.73 -10.72 4.91
CA LEU A 187 6.69 -11.75 5.92
C LEU A 187 7.23 -13.06 5.38
N ASP A 188 7.86 -13.84 6.26
CA ASP A 188 8.24 -15.22 5.93
C ASP A 188 7.00 -16.09 5.68
N ARG A 189 5.88 -15.76 6.31
CA ARG A 189 4.64 -16.51 6.25
C ARG A 189 3.44 -15.58 6.35
N PHE A 190 2.51 -15.72 5.40
CA PHE A 190 1.30 -14.89 5.28
C PHE A 190 0.05 -15.55 5.83
N ILE A 191 0.03 -16.87 5.88
CA ILE A 191 -1.06 -17.70 6.41
C ILE A 191 -0.50 -18.95 7.08
N ASP A 192 -1.14 -19.36 8.17
CA ASP A 192 -0.88 -20.58 8.89
C ASP A 192 -2.13 -20.97 9.68
N HIS A 193 -2.09 -22.04 10.46
CA HIS A 193 -3.19 -22.50 11.29
C HIS A 193 -3.76 -21.37 12.17
N GLY A 194 -5.02 -21.02 11.91
CA GLY A 194 -5.77 -20.07 12.70
C GLY A 194 -5.42 -18.60 12.52
N TRP A 195 -4.53 -18.22 11.60
CA TRP A 195 -4.22 -16.82 11.35
C TRP A 195 -3.78 -16.54 9.92
N THR A 196 -3.98 -15.30 9.47
CA THR A 196 -3.46 -14.77 8.20
C THR A 196 -3.27 -13.26 8.24
N CYS A 197 -2.38 -12.74 7.38
CA CYS A 197 -2.20 -11.32 7.13
C CYS A 197 -2.72 -10.96 5.73
N VAL A 198 -3.36 -9.82 5.56
CA VAL A 198 -3.86 -9.32 4.27
C VAL A 198 -3.37 -7.90 3.99
N GLY A 199 -3.21 -7.58 2.70
CA GLY A 199 -2.69 -6.28 2.25
C GLY A 199 -1.32 -5.96 2.85
N ASP A 200 -1.07 -4.71 3.18
CA ASP A 200 0.21 -4.24 3.72
C ASP A 200 0.57 -4.88 5.08
N ALA A 201 -0.38 -5.51 5.79
CA ALA A 201 -0.04 -6.29 6.98
C ALA A 201 0.78 -7.53 6.65
N GLY A 202 0.73 -8.00 5.41
CA GLY A 202 1.51 -9.14 4.90
C GLY A 202 2.83 -8.76 4.24
N GLY A 203 2.94 -7.56 3.70
CA GLY A 203 4.14 -7.09 3.02
C GLY A 203 3.86 -5.92 2.10
N PHE A 204 4.90 -5.19 1.75
CA PHE A 204 4.86 -4.07 0.85
C PHE A 204 6.20 -3.98 0.11
N LEU A 205 6.19 -3.75 -1.20
CA LEU A 205 7.42 -3.53 -1.96
C LEU A 205 7.51 -2.10 -2.46
N ASP A 206 6.92 -1.86 -3.62
CA ASP A 206 6.97 -0.58 -4.31
C ASP A 206 5.58 -0.25 -4.86
N PRO A 207 5.11 1.01 -4.75
CA PRO A 207 3.79 1.38 -5.27
C PRO A 207 3.77 1.61 -6.79
N PHE A 208 4.85 1.36 -7.53
CA PHE A 208 4.92 1.55 -8.96
C PHE A 208 3.88 0.66 -9.67
N TYR A 209 3.01 1.26 -10.47
CA TYR A 209 1.82 0.64 -11.07
C TYR A 209 0.81 0.03 -10.08
N SER A 210 0.88 0.38 -8.79
CA SER A 210 -0.10 -0.02 -7.75
C SER A 210 -0.30 -1.53 -7.54
N PRO A 211 0.75 -2.39 -7.57
CA PRO A 211 0.59 -3.84 -7.47
C PRO A 211 0.02 -4.28 -6.12
N GLY A 212 0.12 -3.42 -5.09
CA GLY A 212 -0.39 -3.70 -3.75
C GLY A 212 -1.90 -3.92 -3.70
N LEU A 213 -2.68 -3.22 -4.54
CA LEU A 213 -4.14 -3.42 -4.61
C LEU A 213 -4.50 -4.78 -5.22
N ASP A 214 -3.80 -5.19 -6.27
CA ASP A 214 -4.00 -6.49 -6.90
C ASP A 214 -3.58 -7.61 -5.95
N ALA A 215 -2.39 -7.49 -5.34
CA ALA A 215 -1.92 -8.44 -4.33
C ALA A 215 -2.89 -8.58 -3.14
N MET A 216 -3.45 -7.46 -2.68
CA MET A 216 -4.46 -7.45 -1.63
C MET A 216 -5.72 -8.18 -2.07
N SER A 217 -6.26 -7.88 -3.24
CA SER A 217 -7.49 -8.47 -3.77
C SER A 217 -7.36 -9.99 -3.93
N PHE A 218 -6.32 -10.45 -4.62
CA PHE A 218 -6.03 -11.88 -4.77
C PHE A 218 -5.78 -12.56 -3.42
N GLY A 219 -4.97 -11.90 -2.57
CA GLY A 219 -4.66 -12.43 -1.26
C GLY A 219 -5.89 -12.60 -0.35
N VAL A 220 -6.81 -11.63 -0.36
CA VAL A 220 -8.06 -11.73 0.41
C VAL A 220 -8.92 -12.87 -0.10
N HIS A 221 -9.12 -12.96 -1.42
CA HIS A 221 -9.94 -14.03 -2.03
C HIS A 221 -9.41 -15.42 -1.69
N MET A 222 -8.15 -15.71 -2.01
CA MET A 222 -7.54 -17.01 -1.77
C MET A 222 -7.53 -17.41 -0.29
N ARG A 223 -7.22 -16.45 0.61
CA ARG A 223 -7.18 -16.72 2.05
C ARG A 223 -8.55 -16.93 2.64
N THR A 224 -9.58 -16.28 2.10
CA THR A 224 -10.97 -16.53 2.48
C THR A 224 -11.36 -17.96 2.14
N ASP A 225 -11.05 -18.44 0.94
CA ASP A 225 -11.34 -19.83 0.54
C ASP A 225 -10.62 -20.84 1.45
N MET A 226 -9.34 -20.60 1.75
CA MET A 226 -8.58 -21.46 2.67
C MET A 226 -9.18 -21.48 4.09
N ILE A 227 -9.62 -20.33 4.60
CA ILE A 227 -10.29 -20.24 5.92
C ILE A 227 -11.59 -21.02 5.90
N VAL A 228 -12.39 -20.85 4.85
CA VAL A 228 -13.68 -21.57 4.69
C VAL A 228 -13.45 -23.07 4.62
N ASN A 229 -12.48 -23.54 3.83
CA ASN A 229 -12.11 -24.95 3.74
C ASN A 229 -11.69 -25.50 5.11
N ALA A 230 -10.83 -24.81 5.82
CA ALA A 230 -10.40 -25.19 7.16
C ALA A 230 -11.56 -25.26 8.17
N LEU A 231 -12.49 -24.29 8.12
CA LEU A 231 -13.66 -24.26 9.00
C LEU A 231 -14.66 -25.36 8.68
N ASN A 232 -14.74 -25.82 7.42
CA ASN A 232 -15.55 -26.91 6.96
C ASN A 232 -14.93 -28.31 7.20
N GLY A 233 -13.78 -28.37 7.85
CA GLY A 233 -13.15 -29.62 8.26
C GLY A 233 -12.28 -30.26 7.17
N ALA A 234 -11.71 -29.49 6.26
CA ALA A 234 -10.71 -30.02 5.33
C ALA A 234 -9.55 -30.70 6.09
N PRO A 235 -8.98 -31.80 5.56
CA PRO A 235 -7.93 -32.55 6.24
C PRO A 235 -6.71 -31.66 6.55
N ALA A 236 -6.20 -31.74 7.78
CA ALA A 236 -5.10 -30.88 8.25
C ALA A 236 -3.86 -30.95 7.33
N MET A 237 -3.54 -32.15 6.83
CA MET A 237 -2.39 -32.35 5.92
C MET A 237 -2.59 -31.64 4.56
N GLU A 238 -3.82 -31.59 4.05
CA GLU A 238 -4.13 -30.85 2.81
C GLU A 238 -4.01 -29.36 3.05
N MET A 239 -4.55 -28.86 4.17
CA MET A 239 -4.45 -27.46 4.54
C MET A 239 -3.00 -26.99 4.74
N GLU A 240 -2.15 -27.79 5.37
CA GLU A 240 -0.72 -27.49 5.49
C GLU A 240 -0.03 -27.33 4.13
N LYS A 241 -0.36 -28.22 3.20
CA LYS A 241 0.16 -28.15 1.83
C LYS A 241 -0.33 -26.89 1.10
N GLU A 242 -1.61 -26.56 1.23
CA GLU A 242 -2.17 -25.34 0.65
C GLU A 242 -1.53 -24.07 1.25
N TYR A 243 -1.36 -24.00 2.57
CA TYR A 243 -0.68 -22.88 3.23
C TYR A 243 0.77 -22.73 2.76
N ALA A 244 1.52 -23.82 2.67
CA ALA A 244 2.89 -23.80 2.19
C ALA A 244 2.98 -23.29 0.75
N GLN A 245 2.14 -23.82 -0.15
CA GLN A 245 2.11 -23.39 -1.55
C GLN A 245 1.69 -21.93 -1.71
N HIS A 246 0.71 -21.47 -0.92
CA HIS A 246 0.28 -20.08 -0.95
C HIS A 246 1.38 -19.14 -0.47
N ASN A 247 2.03 -19.47 0.65
CA ASN A 247 3.12 -18.66 1.19
C ASN A 247 4.27 -18.54 0.17
N GLU A 248 4.66 -19.65 -0.47
CA GLU A 248 5.70 -19.67 -1.50
C GLU A 248 5.32 -18.80 -2.71
N ARG A 249 4.12 -18.99 -3.26
CA ARG A 249 3.65 -18.23 -4.43
C ARG A 249 3.52 -16.73 -4.13
N PHE A 250 3.03 -16.39 -2.95
CA PHE A 250 2.87 -14.99 -2.57
C PHE A 250 4.22 -14.32 -2.34
N LEU A 251 5.19 -15.03 -1.77
CA LEU A 251 6.56 -14.55 -1.63
C LEU A 251 7.21 -14.35 -3.01
N GLN A 252 7.06 -15.31 -3.93
CA GLN A 252 7.54 -15.19 -5.30
C GLN A 252 6.92 -13.96 -6.00
N PHE A 253 5.61 -13.74 -5.85
CA PHE A 253 4.94 -12.56 -6.40
C PHE A 253 5.55 -11.27 -5.85
N LEU A 254 5.78 -11.16 -4.54
CA LEU A 254 6.38 -9.98 -3.93
C LEU A 254 7.83 -9.75 -4.34
N THR A 255 8.59 -10.79 -4.64
CA THR A 255 9.99 -10.68 -5.03
C THR A 255 10.20 -10.49 -6.53
N TYR A 256 9.14 -10.63 -7.34
CA TYR A 256 9.19 -10.42 -8.78
C TYR A 256 9.20 -8.93 -9.17
N PHE A 257 8.66 -8.07 -8.34
CA PHE A 257 8.63 -6.61 -8.53
C PHE A 257 9.80 -5.94 -7.81
#